data_1b2b4810401385416bbef98821b26248
#
_entry.id   1b2b4810401385416bbef98821b26248
#
_cell.length_a   1.000
_cell.length_b   1.000
_cell.length_c   1.000
_cell.angle_alpha   90.00
_cell.angle_beta   90.00
_cell.angle_gamma   90.00
#
_symmetry.space_group_name_H-M   'P 1'
#
loop_
_entity.id
_entity.type
_entity.pdbx_description
1 polymer ?
#
loop_
_entity_poly.entity_id
_entity_poly.type
_entity_poly.pdbx_seq_one_letter_code
_entity_poly.pdbx_strand_id
1 'polypeptide(L)'
;SFPPAACIALGESHGSPCHEKALGQLFCDGSAREVLDMLLDECSAAGVELRFGRQVLEVSKDDSFRVVTDSGVVEAESLVVATGGLSIPQLGASGLGYEIAVQFGLRRVATRPGLVPFTFSKQDLEFFQILSGISLEVTVRCGDEAFSEHMLFTHRGLSGPAILQISNVWKPGQAVVIDLFPKVS
;
A
#
# COMPACT_ATOMS: atom_id res chain seq x y z
N SER A 1 -0.47 -1.54 21.14
CA SER A 1 -0.31 -0.89 19.82
C SER A 1 1.18 -0.71 19.54
N PHE A 2 1.57 -0.76 18.28
CA PHE A 2 2.94 -0.52 17.82
C PHE A 2 2.98 0.84 17.10
N PRO A 3 3.27 1.95 17.80
CA PRO A 3 3.24 3.29 17.23
C PRO A 3 4.47 3.53 16.32
N PRO A 4 4.45 4.55 15.45
CA PRO A 4 5.58 4.89 14.59
C PRO A 4 6.92 5.04 15.33
N ALA A 5 6.90 5.65 16.52
CA ALA A 5 8.11 5.80 17.35
C ALA A 5 8.73 4.45 17.76
N ALA A 6 7.91 3.42 18.01
CA ALA A 6 8.42 2.09 18.31
C ALA A 6 9.03 1.41 17.07
N CYS A 7 8.48 1.69 15.88
CA CYS A 7 9.05 1.21 14.62
C CYS A 7 10.41 1.84 14.35
N ILE A 8 10.56 3.14 14.59
CA ILE A 8 11.84 3.87 14.48
C ILE A 8 12.87 3.26 15.45
N ALA A 9 12.53 3.13 16.73
CA ALA A 9 13.41 2.59 17.74
C ALA A 9 13.85 1.14 17.42
N LEU A 10 12.95 0.33 16.86
CA LEU A 10 13.29 -1.01 16.39
C LEU A 10 14.32 -0.95 15.25
N GLY A 11 14.11 -0.10 14.23
CA GLY A 11 15.05 0.10 13.15
C GLY A 11 16.42 0.53 13.62
N GLU A 12 16.48 1.52 14.52
CA GLU A 12 17.73 2.00 15.13
C GLU A 12 18.46 0.91 15.92
N SER A 13 17.72 0.08 16.68
CA SER A 13 18.31 -1.03 17.45
C SER A 13 18.95 -2.11 16.58
N HIS A 14 18.50 -2.25 15.33
CA HIS A 14 19.05 -3.14 14.31
C HIS A 14 20.06 -2.45 13.37
N GLY A 15 20.46 -1.21 13.68
CA GLY A 15 21.44 -0.49 12.87
C GLY A 15 20.90 -0.02 11.51
N SER A 16 19.59 0.10 11.37
CA SER A 16 18.92 0.64 10.18
C SER A 16 18.42 2.06 10.46
N PRO A 17 19.27 3.08 10.39
CA PRO A 17 18.88 4.46 10.64
C PRO A 17 17.91 4.95 9.57
N CYS A 18 17.10 5.94 9.95
CA CYS A 18 16.17 6.60 9.03
C CYS A 18 16.25 8.12 9.23
N HIS A 19 15.93 8.85 8.17
CA HIS A 19 15.81 10.30 8.20
C HIS A 19 14.42 10.77 7.79
N GLU A 20 14.01 11.91 8.29
CA GLU A 20 12.81 12.60 7.83
C GLU A 20 13.12 13.40 6.57
N LYS A 21 12.34 13.18 5.51
CA LYS A 21 12.51 13.87 4.24
C LYS A 21 11.63 15.13 4.16
N ALA A 22 10.32 14.95 4.27
CA ALA A 22 9.34 16.04 4.24
C ALA A 22 8.05 15.59 4.91
N LEU A 23 7.32 16.48 5.55
CA LEU A 23 6.00 16.27 6.12
C LEU A 23 5.90 15.04 7.05
N GLY A 24 6.95 14.76 7.82
CA GLY A 24 7.02 13.60 8.71
C GLY A 24 7.26 12.26 8.02
N GLN A 25 7.55 12.23 6.73
CA GLN A 25 7.86 11.01 5.99
C GLN A 25 9.27 10.53 6.32
N LEU A 26 9.36 9.29 6.80
CA LEU A 26 10.63 8.66 7.14
C LEU A 26 11.10 7.75 6.00
N PHE A 27 12.40 7.83 5.73
CA PHE A 27 13.07 6.99 4.75
C PHE A 27 14.25 6.29 5.43
N CYS A 28 14.46 5.01 5.14
CA CYS A 28 15.67 4.31 5.55
C CYS A 28 16.85 4.90 4.78
N ASP A 29 17.99 5.06 5.47
CA ASP A 29 19.23 5.56 4.87
C ASP A 29 19.85 4.52 3.93
N GLY A 30 19.62 3.25 4.19
CA GLY A 30 20.03 2.13 3.37
C GLY A 30 18.97 1.64 2.40
N SER A 31 18.72 0.35 2.38
CA SER A 31 17.78 -0.29 1.46
C SER A 31 16.56 -0.87 2.18
N ALA A 32 15.46 -1.05 1.45
CA ALA A 32 14.28 -1.76 1.97
C ALA A 32 14.60 -3.19 2.42
N ARG A 33 15.72 -3.77 1.97
CA ARG A 33 16.18 -5.08 2.39
C ARG A 33 16.59 -5.10 3.86
N GLU A 34 17.19 -4.03 4.39
CA GLU A 34 17.54 -3.93 5.80
C GLU A 34 16.32 -4.04 6.72
N VAL A 35 15.19 -3.44 6.32
CA VAL A 35 13.92 -3.57 7.05
C VAL A 35 13.42 -5.01 7.01
N LEU A 36 13.57 -5.70 5.88
CA LEU A 36 13.20 -7.10 5.77
C LEU A 36 14.10 -7.98 6.65
N ASP A 37 15.40 -7.78 6.59
CA ASP A 37 16.38 -8.55 7.36
C ASP A 37 16.14 -8.35 8.87
N MET A 38 15.90 -7.12 9.33
CA MET A 38 15.48 -6.80 10.70
C MET A 38 14.26 -7.62 11.14
N LEU A 39 13.20 -7.67 10.32
CA LEU A 39 11.99 -8.43 10.66
C LEU A 39 12.24 -9.95 10.68
N LEU A 40 13.11 -10.46 9.83
CA LEU A 40 13.50 -11.87 9.82
C LEU A 40 14.32 -12.22 11.06
N ASP A 41 15.20 -11.33 11.51
CA ASP A 41 15.99 -11.48 12.74
C ASP A 41 15.07 -11.52 13.97
N GLU A 42 14.09 -10.63 14.07
CA GLU A 42 13.07 -10.64 15.13
C GLU A 42 12.27 -11.95 15.14
N CYS A 43 11.86 -12.44 13.97
CA CYS A 43 11.19 -13.73 13.84
C CYS A 43 12.08 -14.88 14.34
N SER A 44 13.36 -14.88 13.95
CA SER A 44 14.33 -15.88 14.36
C SER A 44 14.58 -15.84 15.87
N ALA A 45 14.76 -14.66 16.44
CA ALA A 45 14.96 -14.46 17.88
C ALA A 45 13.76 -14.94 18.71
N ALA A 46 12.54 -14.77 18.17
CA ALA A 46 11.30 -15.23 18.78
C ALA A 46 11.00 -16.72 18.53
N GLY A 47 11.85 -17.46 17.80
CA GLY A 47 11.63 -18.88 17.48
C GLY A 47 10.49 -19.13 16.50
N VAL A 48 10.14 -18.13 15.65
CA VAL A 48 9.09 -18.26 14.64
C VAL A 48 9.57 -19.14 13.49
N GLU A 49 8.79 -20.17 13.15
CA GLU A 49 9.07 -20.99 11.98
C GLU A 49 8.52 -20.31 10.71
N LEU A 50 9.39 -19.94 9.80
CA LEU A 50 9.05 -19.33 8.51
C LEU A 50 9.02 -20.40 7.41
N ARG A 51 7.89 -20.53 6.72
CA ARG A 51 7.69 -21.49 5.62
C ARG A 51 7.38 -20.73 4.33
N PHE A 52 8.40 -20.41 3.55
CA PHE A 52 8.26 -19.70 2.27
C PHE A 52 7.84 -20.63 1.12
N GLY A 53 7.31 -20.04 0.05
CA GLY A 53 6.95 -20.74 -1.17
C GLY A 53 5.83 -21.77 -0.95
N ARG A 54 4.93 -21.54 0.01
CA ARG A 54 3.81 -22.40 0.29
C ARG A 54 2.51 -21.80 -0.17
N GLN A 55 1.72 -22.58 -0.89
CA GLN A 55 0.39 -22.17 -1.30
C GLN A 55 -0.64 -22.66 -0.28
N VAL A 56 -1.44 -21.74 0.26
CA VAL A 56 -2.60 -22.07 1.07
C VAL A 56 -3.72 -22.52 0.13
N LEU A 57 -4.23 -23.73 0.33
CA LEU A 57 -5.27 -24.35 -0.49
C LEU A 57 -6.64 -24.26 0.18
N GLU A 58 -6.68 -24.44 1.51
CA GLU A 58 -7.92 -24.44 2.28
C GLU A 58 -7.65 -23.94 3.71
N VAL A 59 -8.63 -23.25 4.27
CA VAL A 59 -8.67 -22.88 5.69
C VAL A 59 -10.00 -23.33 6.25
N SER A 60 -9.98 -24.09 7.34
CA SER A 60 -11.20 -24.51 8.06
C SER A 60 -11.03 -24.32 9.55
N LYS A 61 -12.14 -24.37 10.29
CA LYS A 61 -12.15 -24.27 11.76
C LYS A 61 -13.22 -25.21 12.32
N ASP A 62 -12.79 -26.12 13.16
CA ASP A 62 -13.63 -26.87 14.08
C ASP A 62 -13.26 -26.45 15.52
N ASP A 63 -12.63 -27.31 16.30
CA ASP A 63 -12.06 -26.95 17.62
C ASP A 63 -10.81 -26.07 17.47
N SER A 64 -10.02 -26.29 16.42
CA SER A 64 -8.85 -25.52 16.04
C SER A 64 -8.92 -25.04 14.59
N PHE A 65 -8.08 -24.07 14.22
CA PHE A 65 -7.89 -23.71 12.81
C PHE A 65 -7.02 -24.77 12.12
N ARG A 66 -7.44 -25.17 10.93
CA ARG A 66 -6.72 -26.10 10.06
C ARG A 66 -6.43 -25.41 8.74
N VAL A 67 -5.14 -25.30 8.42
CA VAL A 67 -4.65 -24.70 7.18
C VAL A 67 -4.01 -25.78 6.33
N VAL A 68 -4.61 -26.08 5.18
CA VAL A 68 -4.07 -27.03 4.19
C VAL A 68 -3.21 -26.26 3.21
N THR A 69 -1.99 -26.74 3.02
CA THR A 69 -1.05 -26.18 2.04
C THR A 69 -0.64 -27.25 1.03
N ASP A 70 0.03 -26.84 -0.03
CA ASP A 70 0.64 -27.74 -1.03
C ASP A 70 1.71 -28.70 -0.46
N SER A 71 2.13 -28.49 0.78
CA SER A 71 3.19 -29.27 1.45
C SER A 71 2.76 -29.91 2.76
N GLY A 72 1.48 -29.86 3.10
CA GLY A 72 0.92 -30.48 4.31
C GLY A 72 -0.08 -29.59 5.04
N VAL A 73 -0.44 -30.01 6.23
CA VAL A 73 -1.46 -29.38 7.06
C VAL A 73 -0.81 -28.77 8.29
N VAL A 74 -1.28 -27.60 8.67
CA VAL A 74 -0.91 -26.90 9.91
C VAL A 74 -2.18 -26.71 10.74
N GLU A 75 -2.12 -27.04 12.02
CA GLU A 75 -3.21 -26.81 12.98
C GLU A 75 -2.77 -25.81 14.05
N ALA A 76 -3.66 -24.92 14.44
CA ALA A 76 -3.40 -23.91 15.46
C ALA A 76 -4.69 -23.48 16.17
N GLU A 77 -4.58 -23.11 17.44
CA GLU A 77 -5.69 -22.54 18.21
C GLU A 77 -6.13 -21.16 17.67
N SER A 78 -5.19 -20.42 17.11
CA SER A 78 -5.42 -19.07 16.57
C SER A 78 -4.80 -18.93 15.19
N LEU A 79 -5.49 -18.21 14.29
CA LEU A 79 -5.04 -17.89 12.95
C LEU A 79 -5.07 -16.39 12.72
N VAL A 80 -3.96 -15.82 12.27
CA VAL A 80 -3.87 -14.45 11.81
C VAL A 80 -3.78 -14.43 10.29
N VAL A 81 -4.73 -13.77 9.64
CA VAL A 81 -4.73 -13.57 8.19
C VAL A 81 -4.06 -12.23 7.89
N ALA A 82 -2.82 -12.26 7.44
CA ALA A 82 -1.99 -11.09 7.14
C ALA A 82 -1.43 -11.15 5.69
N THR A 83 -2.28 -11.59 4.75
CA THR A 83 -1.90 -11.87 3.36
C THR A 83 -1.74 -10.62 2.49
N GLY A 84 -1.91 -9.43 3.06
CA GLY A 84 -1.94 -8.19 2.31
C GLY A 84 -3.22 -8.02 1.49
N GLY A 85 -3.16 -7.12 0.52
CA GLY A 85 -4.27 -6.82 -0.39
C GLY A 85 -3.88 -6.98 -1.86
N LEU A 86 -4.65 -6.40 -2.77
CA LEU A 86 -4.52 -6.58 -4.22
C LEU A 86 -3.51 -5.63 -4.90
N SER A 87 -2.66 -4.94 -4.12
CA SER A 87 -1.89 -3.79 -4.62
C SER A 87 -0.82 -4.15 -5.66
N ILE A 88 -0.10 -5.25 -5.46
CA ILE A 88 1.03 -5.64 -6.33
C ILE A 88 0.92 -7.13 -6.68
N PRO A 89 0.11 -7.49 -7.68
CA PRO A 89 -0.09 -8.90 -8.08
C PRO A 89 1.21 -9.62 -8.46
N GLN A 90 2.19 -8.89 -9.02
CA GLN A 90 3.49 -9.46 -9.40
C GLN A 90 4.31 -9.96 -8.21
N LEU A 91 4.03 -9.46 -7.01
CA LEU A 91 4.64 -9.91 -5.76
C LEU A 91 3.76 -10.93 -5.00
N GLY A 92 2.76 -11.51 -5.66
CA GLY A 92 1.88 -12.52 -5.06
C GLY A 92 0.66 -11.96 -4.34
N ALA A 93 0.38 -10.66 -4.45
CA ALA A 93 -0.84 -10.08 -3.88
C ALA A 93 -2.10 -10.74 -4.49
N SER A 94 -2.99 -11.25 -3.64
CA SER A 94 -4.18 -11.97 -4.05
C SER A 94 -5.39 -11.63 -3.18
N GLY A 95 -6.56 -12.12 -3.57
CA GLY A 95 -7.81 -11.96 -2.82
C GLY A 95 -7.99 -12.94 -1.65
N LEU A 96 -7.03 -13.82 -1.38
CA LEU A 96 -7.15 -14.91 -0.41
C LEU A 96 -7.68 -14.44 0.96
N GLY A 97 -7.13 -13.37 1.52
CA GLY A 97 -7.59 -12.85 2.81
C GLY A 97 -9.03 -12.38 2.80
N TYR A 98 -9.51 -11.82 1.69
CA TYR A 98 -10.92 -11.44 1.52
C TYR A 98 -11.83 -12.66 1.41
N GLU A 99 -11.38 -13.72 0.74
CA GLU A 99 -12.13 -14.96 0.58
C GLU A 99 -12.27 -15.68 1.94
N ILE A 100 -11.19 -15.78 2.70
CA ILE A 100 -11.20 -16.29 4.08
C ILE A 100 -12.16 -15.46 4.95
N ALA A 101 -12.08 -14.13 4.89
CA ALA A 101 -12.96 -13.26 5.69
C ALA A 101 -14.45 -13.51 5.38
N VAL A 102 -14.81 -13.65 4.10
CA VAL A 102 -16.20 -13.97 3.67
C VAL A 102 -16.59 -15.37 4.11
N GLN A 103 -15.71 -16.35 3.98
CA GLN A 103 -15.93 -17.73 4.43
C GLN A 103 -16.29 -17.80 5.92
N PHE A 104 -15.63 -16.98 6.76
CA PHE A 104 -15.91 -16.87 8.19
C PHE A 104 -17.02 -15.85 8.54
N GLY A 105 -17.86 -15.46 7.57
CA GLY A 105 -19.05 -14.67 7.78
C GLY A 105 -18.83 -13.15 7.89
N LEU A 106 -17.63 -12.66 7.61
CA LEU A 106 -17.38 -11.23 7.60
C LEU A 106 -17.88 -10.57 6.31
N ARG A 107 -18.54 -9.42 6.46
CA ARG A 107 -19.01 -8.65 5.30
C ARG A 107 -17.84 -7.92 4.65
N ARG A 108 -17.57 -8.23 3.38
CA ARG A 108 -16.60 -7.49 2.57
C ARG A 108 -17.23 -6.23 1.99
N VAL A 109 -16.63 -5.08 2.24
CA VAL A 109 -16.91 -3.86 1.48
C VAL A 109 -16.14 -3.92 0.15
N ALA A 110 -16.78 -3.49 -0.94
CA ALA A 110 -16.14 -3.49 -2.26
C ALA A 110 -14.83 -2.68 -2.22
N THR A 111 -13.74 -3.32 -2.64
CA THR A 111 -12.43 -2.70 -2.69
C THR A 111 -12.31 -1.79 -3.90
N ARG A 112 -11.57 -0.70 -3.76
CA ARG A 112 -11.24 0.24 -4.83
C ARG A 112 -9.74 0.55 -4.77
N PRO A 113 -9.10 0.83 -5.93
CA PRO A 113 -7.75 1.36 -5.91
C PRO A 113 -7.70 2.67 -5.11
N GLY A 114 -6.68 2.82 -4.29
CA GLY A 114 -6.37 4.02 -3.54
C GLY A 114 -4.89 4.37 -3.69
N LEU A 115 -4.54 5.64 -3.54
CA LEU A 115 -3.18 6.15 -3.79
C LEU A 115 -2.66 5.77 -5.18
N VAL A 116 -3.51 5.95 -6.20
CA VAL A 116 -3.19 5.58 -7.59
C VAL A 116 -3.15 6.80 -8.50
N PRO A 117 -2.33 6.78 -9.57
CA PRO A 117 -2.32 7.84 -10.57
C PRO A 117 -3.61 7.84 -11.39
N PHE A 118 -3.98 8.98 -11.95
CA PHE A 118 -5.00 9.08 -12.97
C PHE A 118 -4.40 8.86 -14.36
N THR A 119 -5.13 8.17 -15.22
CA THR A 119 -4.74 7.96 -16.62
C THR A 119 -5.54 8.88 -17.52
N PHE A 120 -4.89 9.42 -18.53
CA PHE A 120 -5.55 10.20 -19.57
C PHE A 120 -6.27 9.32 -20.58
N SER A 121 -7.28 9.87 -21.24
CA SER A 121 -7.82 9.33 -22.48
C SER A 121 -6.72 9.37 -23.57
N LYS A 122 -6.90 8.62 -24.68
CA LYS A 122 -5.96 8.70 -25.79
C LYS A 122 -5.81 10.11 -26.34
N GLN A 123 -6.92 10.84 -26.46
CA GLN A 123 -6.94 12.21 -26.97
C GLN A 123 -6.21 13.17 -26.03
N ASP A 124 -6.45 13.09 -24.73
CA ASP A 124 -5.76 13.93 -23.74
C ASP A 124 -4.28 13.59 -23.66
N LEU A 125 -3.93 12.30 -23.81
CA LEU A 125 -2.56 11.86 -23.78
C LEU A 125 -1.75 12.45 -24.93
N GLU A 126 -2.31 12.51 -26.15
CA GLU A 126 -1.66 13.14 -27.30
C GLU A 126 -1.33 14.62 -27.02
N PHE A 127 -2.19 15.32 -26.28
CA PHE A 127 -1.99 16.71 -25.92
C PHE A 127 -1.00 16.90 -24.76
N PHE A 128 -1.11 16.10 -23.70
CA PHE A 128 -0.35 16.29 -22.48
C PHE A 128 0.98 15.50 -22.40
N GLN A 129 1.23 14.57 -23.28
CA GLN A 129 2.46 13.74 -23.23
C GLN A 129 3.76 14.53 -23.29
N ILE A 130 3.73 15.70 -23.94
CA ILE A 130 4.89 16.60 -24.02
C ILE A 130 5.32 17.17 -22.66
N LEU A 131 4.40 17.17 -21.68
CA LEU A 131 4.65 17.62 -20.32
C LEU A 131 5.21 16.51 -19.42
N SER A 132 5.39 15.29 -19.93
CA SER A 132 5.86 14.16 -19.14
C SER A 132 7.21 14.47 -18.44
N GLY A 133 7.25 14.24 -17.13
CA GLY A 133 8.38 14.55 -16.27
C GLY A 133 8.28 15.93 -15.58
N ILE A 134 7.35 16.79 -15.97
CA ILE A 134 7.13 18.06 -15.30
C ILE A 134 6.40 17.82 -13.99
N SER A 135 6.96 18.37 -12.91
CA SER A 135 6.36 18.39 -11.57
C SER A 135 6.15 19.84 -11.12
N LEU A 136 4.99 20.10 -10.52
CA LEU A 136 4.66 21.40 -9.97
C LEU A 136 3.79 21.29 -8.73
N GLU A 137 3.88 22.27 -7.84
CA GLU A 137 3.02 22.39 -6.66
C GLU A 137 1.63 22.86 -7.08
N VAL A 138 0.61 22.13 -6.65
CA VAL A 138 -0.80 22.37 -7.00
C VAL A 138 -1.69 22.22 -5.79
N THR A 139 -2.92 22.73 -5.88
CA THR A 139 -4.02 22.31 -5.01
C THR A 139 -5.04 21.52 -5.83
N VAL A 140 -5.29 20.28 -5.44
CA VAL A 140 -6.25 19.39 -6.10
C VAL A 140 -7.48 19.24 -5.24
N ARG A 141 -8.68 19.34 -5.83
CA ARG A 141 -9.96 19.26 -5.13
C ARG A 141 -10.88 18.23 -5.77
N CYS A 142 -11.61 17.49 -4.92
CA CYS A 142 -12.69 16.60 -5.34
C CYS A 142 -13.77 16.57 -4.26
N GLY A 143 -14.98 17.10 -4.56
CA GLY A 143 -15.98 17.33 -3.54
C GLY A 143 -15.47 18.33 -2.48
N ASP A 144 -15.57 17.95 -1.20
CA ASP A 144 -15.13 18.76 -0.06
C ASP A 144 -13.67 18.56 0.30
N GLU A 145 -12.99 17.59 -0.32
CA GLU A 145 -11.60 17.26 -0.03
C GLU A 145 -10.64 18.06 -0.92
N ALA A 146 -9.54 18.48 -0.32
CA ALA A 146 -8.46 19.20 -1.01
C ALA A 146 -7.09 18.77 -0.49
N PHE A 147 -6.13 18.64 -1.41
CA PHE A 147 -4.74 18.35 -1.09
C PHE A 147 -3.82 19.30 -1.85
N SER A 148 -2.89 19.94 -1.11
CA SER A 148 -1.89 20.86 -1.66
C SER A 148 -0.52 20.19 -1.56
N GLU A 149 0.03 19.77 -2.69
CA GLU A 149 1.29 19.05 -2.79
C GLU A 149 1.73 18.99 -4.26
N HIS A 150 2.84 18.33 -4.56
CA HIS A 150 3.32 18.19 -5.93
C HIS A 150 2.44 17.25 -6.75
N MET A 151 2.16 17.67 -7.99
CA MET A 151 1.60 16.85 -9.07
C MET A 151 2.71 16.57 -10.09
N LEU A 152 2.66 15.42 -10.72
CA LEU A 152 3.62 15.01 -11.77
C LEU A 152 2.85 14.62 -13.03
N PHE A 153 3.21 15.18 -14.17
CA PHE A 153 2.83 14.68 -15.48
C PHE A 153 3.65 13.44 -15.81
N THR A 154 3.00 12.36 -16.19
CA THR A 154 3.64 11.10 -16.62
C THR A 154 3.28 10.79 -18.06
N HIS A 155 3.96 9.84 -18.66
CA HIS A 155 3.64 9.31 -20.00
C HIS A 155 2.28 8.63 -20.10
N ARG A 156 1.53 8.47 -18.99
CA ARG A 156 0.19 7.84 -18.95
C ARG A 156 -0.89 8.73 -18.37
N GLY A 157 -0.53 9.83 -17.73
CA GLY A 157 -1.48 10.71 -17.06
C GLY A 157 -0.86 11.49 -15.90
N LEU A 158 -1.60 11.67 -14.82
CA LEU A 158 -1.19 12.45 -13.67
C LEU A 158 -0.84 11.56 -12.47
N SER A 159 0.25 11.88 -11.80
CA SER A 159 0.72 11.25 -10.57
C SER A 159 1.24 12.32 -9.61
N GLY A 160 2.01 11.93 -8.63
CA GLY A 160 2.54 12.81 -7.58
C GLY A 160 1.65 12.83 -6.35
N PRO A 161 2.16 13.28 -5.20
CA PRO A 161 1.47 13.15 -3.91
C PRO A 161 0.05 13.75 -3.90
N ALA A 162 -0.18 14.91 -4.51
CA ALA A 162 -1.50 15.53 -4.56
C ALA A 162 -2.53 14.63 -5.30
N ILE A 163 -2.13 14.06 -6.42
CA ILE A 163 -2.97 13.18 -7.24
C ILE A 163 -3.23 11.85 -6.54
N LEU A 164 -2.19 11.26 -5.95
CA LEU A 164 -2.33 10.00 -5.22
C LEU A 164 -3.27 10.15 -4.02
N GLN A 165 -3.18 11.25 -3.28
CA GLN A 165 -4.06 11.51 -2.14
C GLN A 165 -5.52 11.70 -2.57
N ILE A 166 -5.78 12.54 -3.59
CA ILE A 166 -7.15 12.81 -4.04
C ILE A 166 -7.80 11.56 -4.65
N SER A 167 -7.03 10.61 -5.18
CA SER A 167 -7.54 9.36 -5.73
C SER A 167 -8.27 8.49 -4.70
N ASN A 168 -7.98 8.66 -3.41
CA ASN A 168 -8.66 7.92 -2.34
C ASN A 168 -10.15 8.29 -2.21
N VAL A 169 -10.48 9.53 -2.51
CA VAL A 169 -11.85 10.06 -2.36
C VAL A 169 -12.60 10.17 -3.68
N TRP A 170 -11.88 10.27 -4.79
CA TRP A 170 -12.46 10.35 -6.13
C TRP A 170 -13.28 9.11 -6.48
N LYS A 171 -14.39 9.33 -7.16
CA LYS A 171 -15.22 8.26 -7.73
C LYS A 171 -15.38 8.49 -9.24
N PRO A 172 -15.52 7.43 -10.05
CA PRO A 172 -15.76 7.56 -11.47
C PRO A 172 -16.92 8.51 -11.78
N GLY A 173 -16.69 9.46 -12.70
CA GLY A 173 -17.66 10.49 -13.07
C GLY A 173 -17.58 11.79 -12.25
N GLN A 174 -16.85 11.84 -11.16
CA GLN A 174 -16.60 13.09 -10.45
C GLN A 174 -15.50 13.92 -11.12
N ALA A 175 -15.69 15.25 -11.11
CA ALA A 175 -14.66 16.16 -11.56
C ALA A 175 -13.54 16.27 -10.49
N VAL A 176 -12.32 16.34 -10.97
CA VAL A 176 -11.14 16.75 -10.16
C VAL A 176 -10.72 18.11 -10.67
N VAL A 177 -10.68 19.10 -9.79
CA VAL A 177 -10.24 20.47 -10.09
C VAL A 177 -8.80 20.63 -9.63
N ILE A 178 -7.94 21.07 -10.51
CA ILE A 178 -6.51 21.29 -10.23
C ILE A 178 -6.22 22.78 -10.37
N ASP A 179 -5.85 23.41 -9.24
CA ASP A 179 -5.34 24.76 -9.21
C ASP A 179 -3.82 24.70 -9.43
N LEU A 180 -3.38 25.19 -10.58
CA LEU A 180 -1.97 25.19 -10.98
C LEU A 180 -1.16 26.32 -10.34
N PHE A 181 -1.80 27.30 -9.71
CA PHE A 181 -1.17 28.46 -9.12
C PHE A 181 -1.66 28.75 -7.70
N PRO A 182 -1.59 27.79 -6.78
CA PRO A 182 -2.20 27.91 -5.45
C PRO A 182 -1.62 29.03 -4.58
N LYS A 183 -0.48 29.61 -4.96
CA LYS A 183 0.18 30.71 -4.25
C LYS A 183 -0.06 32.09 -4.90
N VAL A 184 -0.79 32.14 -6.00
CA VAL A 184 -1.15 33.36 -6.71
C VAL A 184 -2.62 33.63 -6.43
N SER A 185 -2.90 34.33 -5.34
CA SER A 185 -4.23 34.88 -4.98
C SER A 185 -4.26 36.37 -5.17
#